data_7d3e92c533c0d395f82ba6f46c751db9
#
_entry.id   7d3e92c533c0d395f82ba6f46c751db9
#
_cell.length_a   1.000
_cell.length_b   1.000
_cell.length_c   1.000
_cell.angle_alpha   90.00
_cell.angle_beta   90.00
_cell.angle_gamma   90.00
#
_symmetry.space_group_name_H-M   'P 1'
#
loop_
_entity.id
_entity.type
_entity.pdbx_description
1 polymer ?
#
loop_
_entity_poly.entity_id
_entity_poly.type
_entity_poly.pdbx_seq_one_letter_code
_entity_poly.pdbx_strand_id
1 'polypeptide(L)'
;MTDKVIISCAVTGAIHIPSMSPYLPITPEQIAQEAIAAAKAGASSVHLHARDPETGEPTMDLGLFQEFCQEVHRKSDVIICITTGGAPTMTPEERMVAVKKFKPELASINMGSINFGLFPMMDKIQEYKWGWEKDYLERSKDNIFKNTFYDQERIFKIMQDNRTKPELECYDVGHLYNTAYWADKGVIDSPFWLQLILGIMGAIQPSVENLVFMKNTADKLFGKDYLWSVLPTGRHEFNLCTVGAIMGGNVRIGMEDNLYLSKWRLAKSNSEMVEKMVHILKELDLEPTSPQETRAMLKLKGKEKTSYV
;
A
#
# COMPACT_ATOMS: atom_id res chain seq x y z
N MET A 1 0.42 7.42 24.38
CA MET A 1 0.10 7.23 22.95
C MET A 1 0.55 8.50 22.27
N THR A 2 1.09 8.43 21.09
CA THR A 2 1.37 9.65 20.30
C THR A 2 0.05 10.10 19.69
N ASP A 3 -0.26 11.39 19.78
CA ASP A 3 -1.47 11.97 19.17
C ASP A 3 -1.33 12.12 17.65
N LYS A 4 -0.27 11.54 17.07
CA LYS A 4 0.12 11.63 15.65
C LYS A 4 -0.10 10.32 14.92
N VAL A 5 -0.75 10.37 13.75
CA VAL A 5 -1.09 9.22 12.91
C VAL A 5 -0.53 9.40 11.50
N ILE A 6 0.27 8.44 11.04
CA ILE A 6 0.72 8.38 9.63
C ILE A 6 -0.50 8.02 8.77
N ILE A 7 -0.79 8.85 7.78
CA ILE A 7 -1.75 8.53 6.73
C ILE A 7 -0.94 8.17 5.47
N SER A 8 -1.00 6.92 5.05
CA SER A 8 -0.55 6.47 3.73
C SER A 8 -1.72 6.51 2.76
N CYS A 9 -1.51 7.06 1.56
CA CYS A 9 -2.54 7.05 0.51
C CYS A 9 -2.12 6.15 -0.65
N ALA A 10 -2.89 5.09 -0.90
CA ALA A 10 -2.69 4.16 -2.01
C ALA A 10 -3.51 4.61 -3.23
N VAL A 11 -2.83 5.16 -4.24
CA VAL A 11 -3.45 6.04 -5.24
C VAL A 11 -4.29 5.28 -6.27
N THR A 12 -3.78 4.19 -6.84
CA THR A 12 -4.46 3.50 -7.95
C THR A 12 -4.41 1.98 -7.88
N GLY A 13 -3.28 1.41 -7.41
CA GLY A 13 -3.09 -0.04 -7.26
C GLY A 13 -3.27 -0.88 -8.54
N ALA A 14 -3.45 -2.18 -8.32
CA ALA A 14 -3.71 -3.16 -9.37
C ALA A 14 -5.02 -3.96 -9.14
N ILE A 15 -5.69 -3.77 -8.03
CA ILE A 15 -6.89 -4.54 -7.64
C ILE A 15 -8.12 -4.13 -8.46
N HIS A 16 -8.36 -2.83 -8.54
CA HIS A 16 -9.52 -2.28 -9.24
C HIS A 16 -9.23 -2.13 -10.74
N ILE A 17 -10.24 -2.39 -11.55
CA ILE A 17 -10.21 -2.22 -13.01
C ILE A 17 -10.95 -0.94 -13.42
N PRO A 18 -10.63 -0.33 -14.57
CA PRO A 18 -11.24 0.93 -15.04
C PRO A 18 -12.78 0.91 -15.14
N SER A 19 -13.38 -0.26 -15.36
CA SER A 19 -14.85 -0.40 -15.40
C SER A 19 -15.52 -0.20 -14.05
N MET A 20 -14.79 -0.27 -12.92
CA MET A 20 -15.36 -0.13 -11.57
C MET A 20 -15.53 1.31 -11.13
N SER A 21 -14.73 2.26 -11.65
CA SER A 21 -14.83 3.69 -11.33
C SER A 21 -14.30 4.56 -12.47
N PRO A 22 -15.03 5.60 -12.87
CA PRO A 22 -14.53 6.58 -13.82
C PRO A 22 -13.46 7.52 -13.22
N TYR A 23 -13.25 7.45 -11.91
CA TYR A 23 -12.33 8.33 -11.17
C TYR A 23 -10.99 7.63 -10.84
N LEU A 24 -10.84 6.33 -11.19
CA LEU A 24 -9.59 5.61 -10.93
C LEU A 24 -8.46 6.25 -11.75
N PRO A 25 -7.36 6.70 -11.12
CA PRO A 25 -6.24 7.30 -11.84
C PRO A 25 -5.52 6.25 -12.70
N ILE A 26 -5.29 6.56 -13.97
CA ILE A 26 -4.71 5.63 -14.96
C ILE A 26 -3.41 6.19 -15.53
N THR A 27 -3.43 7.43 -16.04
CA THR A 27 -2.26 8.02 -16.68
C THR A 27 -1.21 8.48 -15.64
N PRO A 28 0.08 8.54 -16.01
CA PRO A 28 1.12 9.06 -15.12
C PRO A 28 0.79 10.45 -14.57
N GLU A 29 0.22 11.31 -15.39
CA GLU A 29 -0.21 12.65 -14.97
C GLU A 29 -1.32 12.58 -13.89
N GLN A 30 -2.35 11.75 -14.10
CA GLN A 30 -3.42 11.55 -13.12
C GLN A 30 -2.88 10.99 -11.81
N ILE A 31 -2.00 9.97 -11.87
CA ILE A 31 -1.39 9.35 -10.70
C ILE A 31 -0.57 10.39 -9.91
N ALA A 32 0.23 11.21 -10.60
CA ALA A 32 1.01 12.27 -9.95
C ALA A 32 0.12 13.34 -9.33
N GLN A 33 -0.91 13.80 -10.03
CA GLN A 33 -1.85 14.81 -9.53
C GLN A 33 -2.60 14.31 -8.29
N GLU A 34 -3.08 13.07 -8.31
CA GLU A 34 -3.76 12.45 -7.17
C GLU A 34 -2.84 12.26 -5.96
N ALA A 35 -1.59 11.84 -6.17
CA ALA A 35 -0.60 11.72 -5.12
C ALA A 35 -0.29 13.09 -4.46
N ILE A 36 -0.11 14.14 -5.27
CA ILE A 36 0.15 15.50 -4.80
C ILE A 36 -1.07 16.07 -4.06
N ALA A 37 -2.29 15.81 -4.57
CA ALA A 37 -3.53 16.24 -3.93
C ALA A 37 -3.75 15.52 -2.59
N ALA A 38 -3.50 14.21 -2.52
CA ALA A 38 -3.55 13.44 -1.28
C ALA A 38 -2.56 13.97 -0.23
N ALA A 39 -1.34 14.31 -0.64
CA ALA A 39 -0.35 14.93 0.24
C ALA A 39 -0.82 16.28 0.80
N LYS A 40 -1.42 17.15 -0.02
CA LYS A 40 -2.00 18.42 0.43
C LYS A 40 -3.17 18.23 1.39
N ALA A 41 -3.93 17.16 1.22
CA ALA A 41 -5.05 16.80 2.09
C ALA A 41 -4.60 16.23 3.45
N GLY A 42 -3.33 15.82 3.61
CA GLY A 42 -2.78 15.36 4.88
C GLY A 42 -2.11 13.98 4.85
N ALA A 43 -1.97 13.34 3.69
CA ALA A 43 -1.18 12.12 3.59
C ALA A 43 0.32 12.44 3.68
N SER A 44 1.05 11.72 4.54
CA SER A 44 2.51 11.85 4.67
C SER A 44 3.28 10.86 3.79
N SER A 45 2.61 9.81 3.29
CA SER A 45 3.14 8.83 2.35
C SER A 45 2.12 8.52 1.26
N VAL A 46 2.61 8.19 0.06
CA VAL A 46 1.79 7.71 -1.06
C VAL A 46 2.34 6.40 -1.59
N HIS A 47 1.46 5.42 -1.81
CA HIS A 47 1.79 4.14 -2.42
C HIS A 47 1.41 4.16 -3.90
N LEU A 48 2.37 3.85 -4.77
CA LEU A 48 2.24 4.09 -6.20
C LEU A 48 2.44 2.82 -7.03
N HIS A 49 1.51 2.64 -7.97
CA HIS A 49 1.54 1.66 -9.05
C HIS A 49 1.54 2.36 -10.40
N ALA A 50 2.03 1.69 -11.44
CA ALA A 50 1.89 2.14 -12.82
C ALA A 50 0.75 1.39 -13.51
N ARG A 51 0.11 2.07 -14.45
CA ARG A 51 -0.90 1.51 -15.36
C ARG A 51 -0.58 1.94 -16.78
N ASP A 52 -0.91 1.08 -17.74
CA ASP A 52 -0.90 1.45 -19.15
C ASP A 52 -1.83 2.65 -19.37
N PRO A 53 -1.36 3.77 -19.92
CA PRO A 53 -2.16 5.00 -20.02
C PRO A 53 -3.33 4.89 -21.01
N GLU A 54 -3.31 3.94 -21.94
CA GLU A 54 -4.37 3.75 -22.93
C GLU A 54 -5.46 2.83 -22.41
N THR A 55 -5.07 1.71 -21.78
CA THR A 55 -6.00 0.64 -21.39
C THR A 55 -6.30 0.60 -19.89
N GLY A 56 -5.45 1.20 -19.06
CA GLY A 56 -5.53 1.14 -17.61
C GLY A 56 -5.07 -0.20 -17.01
N GLU A 57 -4.50 -1.11 -17.81
CA GLU A 57 -3.96 -2.37 -17.32
C GLU A 57 -2.75 -2.13 -16.39
N PRO A 58 -2.65 -2.81 -15.23
CA PRO A 58 -1.48 -2.67 -14.37
C PRO A 58 -0.18 -3.08 -15.06
N THR A 59 0.88 -2.30 -14.90
CA THR A 59 2.19 -2.53 -15.54
C THR A 59 3.35 -2.20 -14.60
N MET A 60 4.55 -2.70 -14.93
CA MET A 60 5.81 -2.36 -14.26
C MET A 60 6.73 -1.54 -15.16
N ASP A 61 6.18 -0.82 -16.14
CA ASP A 61 6.96 0.03 -17.05
C ASP A 61 7.69 1.14 -16.29
N LEU A 62 9.03 1.15 -16.39
CA LEU A 62 9.91 2.09 -15.67
C LEU A 62 9.80 3.52 -16.19
N GLY A 63 9.38 3.73 -17.42
CA GLY A 63 9.17 5.06 -17.99
C GLY A 63 8.01 5.75 -17.31
N LEU A 64 6.90 5.02 -17.14
CA LEU A 64 5.71 5.51 -16.45
C LEU A 64 6.00 5.80 -14.97
N PHE A 65 6.71 4.88 -14.28
CA PHE A 65 7.16 5.14 -12.91
C PHE A 65 8.04 6.39 -12.81
N GLN A 66 8.95 6.58 -13.75
CA GLN A 66 9.82 7.76 -13.76
C GLN A 66 9.00 9.05 -13.89
N GLU A 67 8.05 9.08 -14.82
CA GLU A 67 7.24 10.25 -15.10
C GLU A 67 6.47 10.73 -13.86
N PHE A 68 5.65 9.87 -13.25
CA PHE A 68 4.88 10.30 -12.08
C PHE A 68 5.73 10.47 -10.82
N CYS A 69 6.77 9.66 -10.59
CA CYS A 69 7.63 9.82 -9.42
C CYS A 69 8.44 11.12 -9.48
N GLN A 70 8.95 11.52 -10.64
CA GLN A 70 9.64 12.81 -10.81
C GLN A 70 8.71 13.98 -10.52
N GLU A 71 7.48 13.93 -11.02
CA GLU A 71 6.51 15.00 -10.82
C GLU A 71 6.08 15.13 -9.35
N VAL A 72 5.80 14.01 -8.67
CA VAL A 72 5.49 13.99 -7.24
C VAL A 72 6.70 14.49 -6.43
N HIS A 73 7.90 14.00 -6.72
CA HIS A 73 9.13 14.41 -6.04
C HIS A 73 9.38 15.91 -6.19
N ARG A 74 9.17 16.48 -7.38
CA ARG A 74 9.38 17.90 -7.65
C ARG A 74 8.38 18.81 -6.94
N LYS A 75 7.10 18.40 -6.86
CA LYS A 75 6.00 19.25 -6.38
C LYS A 75 5.56 19.00 -4.94
N SER A 76 6.02 17.94 -4.31
CA SER A 76 5.61 17.56 -2.96
C SER A 76 6.78 17.03 -2.14
N ASP A 77 6.68 17.13 -0.82
CA ASP A 77 7.61 16.49 0.12
C ASP A 77 7.10 15.12 0.62
N VAL A 78 5.99 14.64 0.09
CA VAL A 78 5.38 13.35 0.45
C VAL A 78 6.36 12.19 0.23
N ILE A 79 6.34 11.22 1.13
CA ILE A 79 7.15 10.02 1.01
C ILE A 79 6.56 9.12 -0.08
N ILE A 80 7.38 8.72 -1.04
CA ILE A 80 6.97 7.79 -2.08
C ILE A 80 7.30 6.37 -1.64
N CYS A 81 6.27 5.53 -1.55
CA CYS A 81 6.36 4.09 -1.44
C CYS A 81 6.10 3.46 -2.82
N ILE A 82 7.08 2.76 -3.38
CA ILE A 82 6.90 2.06 -4.66
C ILE A 82 6.43 0.63 -4.40
N THR A 83 5.39 0.20 -5.13
CA THR A 83 4.97 -1.20 -5.13
C THR A 83 6.10 -2.13 -5.59
N THR A 84 6.19 -3.30 -4.99
CA THR A 84 6.95 -4.44 -5.54
C THR A 84 6.03 -5.61 -5.92
N GLY A 85 4.72 -5.37 -5.94
CA GLY A 85 3.77 -6.29 -6.54
C GLY A 85 4.06 -6.47 -8.02
N GLY A 86 3.82 -7.65 -8.54
CA GLY A 86 4.05 -7.96 -9.95
C GLY A 86 3.16 -9.11 -10.42
N ALA A 87 3.20 -9.40 -11.72
CA ALA A 87 2.51 -10.55 -12.28
C ALA A 87 3.04 -11.87 -11.65
N PRO A 88 2.23 -12.92 -11.55
CA PRO A 88 2.62 -14.20 -10.94
C PRO A 88 3.86 -14.84 -11.55
N THR A 89 4.17 -14.51 -12.80
CA THR A 89 5.33 -15.02 -13.54
C THR A 89 6.62 -14.23 -13.34
N MET A 90 6.54 -13.05 -12.69
CA MET A 90 7.72 -12.20 -12.50
C MET A 90 8.64 -12.74 -11.40
N THR A 91 9.93 -12.71 -11.68
CA THR A 91 10.99 -12.98 -10.71
C THR A 91 11.11 -11.85 -9.68
N PRO A 92 11.70 -12.09 -8.50
CA PRO A 92 12.01 -11.03 -7.55
C PRO A 92 12.82 -9.87 -8.18
N GLU A 93 13.77 -10.18 -9.06
CA GLU A 93 14.61 -9.20 -9.74
C GLU A 93 13.81 -8.27 -10.66
N GLU A 94 12.86 -8.81 -11.40
CA GLU A 94 11.95 -8.04 -12.27
C GLU A 94 11.02 -7.15 -11.45
N ARG A 95 10.49 -7.66 -10.33
CA ARG A 95 9.65 -6.88 -9.41
C ARG A 95 10.42 -5.71 -8.76
N MET A 96 11.74 -5.83 -8.62
CA MET A 96 12.58 -4.86 -7.94
C MET A 96 13.29 -3.86 -8.86
N VAL A 97 13.00 -3.86 -10.17
CA VAL A 97 13.67 -2.95 -11.13
C VAL A 97 13.44 -1.47 -10.78
N ALA A 98 12.22 -1.11 -10.36
CA ALA A 98 11.89 0.25 -9.96
C ALA A 98 12.64 0.66 -8.67
N VAL A 99 12.76 -0.23 -7.70
CA VAL A 99 13.53 0.03 -6.46
C VAL A 99 15.01 0.24 -6.75
N LYS A 100 15.61 -0.59 -7.62
CA LYS A 100 17.01 -0.43 -8.04
C LYS A 100 17.26 0.91 -8.75
N LYS A 101 16.34 1.31 -9.63
CA LYS A 101 16.46 2.53 -10.44
C LYS A 101 16.22 3.78 -9.60
N PHE A 102 15.15 3.84 -8.86
CA PHE A 102 14.69 5.06 -8.18
C PHE A 102 15.13 5.18 -6.73
N LYS A 103 15.56 4.09 -6.12
CA LYS A 103 15.99 4.04 -4.71
C LYS A 103 15.00 4.79 -3.81
N PRO A 104 13.73 4.37 -3.75
CA PRO A 104 12.72 5.06 -2.96
C PRO A 104 13.04 5.03 -1.47
N GLU A 105 12.39 5.90 -0.67
CA GLU A 105 12.48 5.83 0.78
C GLU A 105 11.77 4.59 1.33
N LEU A 106 10.60 4.23 0.75
CA LEU A 106 9.81 3.05 1.08
C LEU A 106 9.54 2.21 -0.17
N ALA A 107 9.42 0.90 0.00
CA ALA A 107 8.84 0.00 -0.98
C ALA A 107 8.12 -1.14 -0.25
N SER A 108 6.99 -1.59 -0.78
CA SER A 108 6.22 -2.66 -0.17
C SER A 108 6.86 -4.03 -0.38
N ILE A 109 6.60 -4.97 0.51
CA ILE A 109 6.95 -6.38 0.38
C ILE A 109 5.92 -7.24 1.10
N ASN A 110 5.36 -8.23 0.41
CA ASN A 110 4.46 -9.20 1.01
C ASN A 110 5.22 -10.23 1.84
N MET A 111 4.80 -10.40 3.08
CA MET A 111 5.49 -11.25 4.05
C MET A 111 5.11 -12.74 3.96
N GLY A 112 4.42 -13.14 2.89
CA GLY A 112 4.11 -14.53 2.59
C GLY A 112 3.29 -14.69 1.33
N SER A 113 3.21 -15.93 0.83
CA SER A 113 2.38 -16.28 -0.32
C SER A 113 0.93 -16.49 0.11
N ILE A 114 -0.01 -16.03 -0.71
CA ILE A 114 -1.44 -16.24 -0.51
C ILE A 114 -2.14 -16.53 -1.84
N ASN A 115 -3.30 -17.18 -1.78
CA ASN A 115 -4.27 -17.08 -2.86
C ASN A 115 -4.74 -15.62 -2.94
N PHE A 116 -4.79 -15.05 -4.14
CA PHE A 116 -5.18 -13.66 -4.31
C PHE A 116 -6.36 -13.57 -5.28
N GLY A 117 -7.57 -13.71 -4.72
CA GLY A 117 -8.80 -13.81 -5.50
C GLY A 117 -9.48 -12.45 -5.71
N LEU A 118 -9.64 -12.05 -6.95
CA LEU A 118 -10.40 -10.86 -7.36
C LEU A 118 -11.69 -11.23 -8.10
N PHE A 119 -11.83 -12.47 -8.51
CA PHE A 119 -12.95 -12.96 -9.32
C PHE A 119 -14.35 -12.68 -8.76
N PRO A 120 -14.60 -12.58 -7.43
CA PRO A 120 -15.95 -12.26 -6.94
C PRO A 120 -16.41 -10.84 -7.31
N MET A 121 -15.49 -9.97 -7.72
CA MET A 121 -15.84 -8.63 -8.20
C MET A 121 -16.61 -8.68 -9.51
N MET A 122 -16.45 -9.75 -10.32
CA MET A 122 -17.15 -9.96 -11.60
C MET A 122 -18.66 -9.91 -11.46
N ASP A 123 -19.21 -10.40 -10.35
CA ASP A 123 -20.65 -10.44 -10.09
C ASP A 123 -21.29 -9.04 -10.04
N LYS A 124 -20.49 -7.99 -9.89
CA LYS A 124 -20.94 -6.60 -9.78
C LYS A 124 -20.72 -5.79 -11.06
N ILE A 125 -20.05 -6.35 -12.07
CA ILE A 125 -19.69 -5.65 -13.28
C ILE A 125 -20.67 -6.04 -14.38
N GLN A 126 -21.40 -5.06 -14.90
CA GLN A 126 -22.35 -5.28 -15.99
C GLN A 126 -21.70 -5.19 -17.36
N GLU A 127 -20.73 -4.29 -17.51
CA GLU A 127 -20.04 -4.02 -18.77
C GLU A 127 -18.57 -3.74 -18.51
N TYR A 128 -17.70 -4.32 -19.34
CA TYR A 128 -16.25 -4.12 -19.29
C TYR A 128 -15.83 -3.11 -20.37
N LYS A 129 -15.00 -2.15 -20.03
CA LYS A 129 -14.45 -1.17 -20.97
C LYS A 129 -13.41 -1.79 -21.88
N TRP A 130 -12.60 -2.71 -21.34
CA TRP A 130 -11.47 -3.29 -22.02
C TRP A 130 -11.52 -4.82 -21.96
N GLY A 131 -11.10 -5.48 -23.06
CA GLY A 131 -11.14 -6.95 -23.15
C GLY A 131 -10.31 -7.67 -22.08
N TRP A 132 -9.21 -7.05 -21.63
CA TRP A 132 -8.33 -7.63 -20.62
C TRP A 132 -8.97 -7.72 -19.21
N GLU A 133 -9.91 -6.84 -18.89
CA GLU A 133 -10.46 -6.69 -17.52
C GLU A 133 -11.15 -7.97 -17.04
N LYS A 134 -11.95 -8.59 -17.90
CA LYS A 134 -12.66 -9.83 -17.57
C LYS A 134 -11.69 -10.98 -17.30
N ASP A 135 -10.75 -11.16 -18.22
CA ASP A 135 -9.73 -12.22 -18.12
C ASP A 135 -8.81 -12.02 -16.91
N TYR A 136 -8.51 -10.77 -16.57
CA TYR A 136 -7.72 -10.42 -15.40
C TYR A 136 -8.40 -10.87 -14.10
N LEU A 137 -9.69 -10.57 -13.94
CA LEU A 137 -10.46 -11.00 -12.77
C LEU A 137 -10.67 -12.51 -12.75
N GLU A 138 -11.01 -13.13 -13.89
CA GLU A 138 -11.28 -14.56 -13.96
C GLU A 138 -10.03 -15.39 -13.63
N ARG A 139 -8.88 -15.04 -14.15
CA ARG A 139 -7.59 -15.71 -13.86
C ARG A 139 -7.20 -15.65 -12.38
N SER A 140 -7.73 -14.70 -11.62
CA SER A 140 -7.46 -14.62 -10.19
C SER A 140 -7.98 -15.80 -9.38
N LYS A 141 -8.83 -16.67 -9.95
CA LYS A 141 -9.25 -17.93 -9.33
C LYS A 141 -8.09 -18.92 -9.14
N ASP A 142 -7.12 -18.88 -10.06
CA ASP A 142 -5.94 -19.74 -10.07
C ASP A 142 -4.65 -18.94 -9.86
N ASN A 143 -4.73 -17.88 -9.02
CA ASN A 143 -3.61 -17.00 -8.76
C ASN A 143 -3.07 -17.19 -7.36
N ILE A 144 -1.79 -17.54 -7.27
CA ILE A 144 -1.00 -17.48 -6.04
C ILE A 144 -0.12 -16.24 -6.12
N PHE A 145 -0.35 -15.26 -5.23
CA PHE A 145 0.59 -14.17 -5.05
C PHE A 145 1.82 -14.71 -4.33
N LYS A 146 2.81 -15.09 -5.13
CA LYS A 146 3.99 -15.82 -4.69
C LYS A 146 4.98 -14.89 -3.99
N ASN A 147 5.30 -15.18 -2.73
CA ASN A 147 6.29 -14.49 -1.92
C ASN A 147 6.93 -15.52 -0.96
N THR A 148 7.71 -16.44 -1.52
CA THR A 148 8.42 -17.48 -0.76
C THR A 148 9.55 -16.86 0.05
N PHE A 149 10.14 -17.62 0.99
CA PHE A 149 11.34 -17.16 1.71
C PHE A 149 12.51 -16.87 0.76
N TYR A 150 12.64 -17.60 -0.35
CA TYR A 150 13.60 -17.30 -1.41
C TYR A 150 13.35 -15.94 -2.06
N ASP A 151 12.09 -15.65 -2.41
CA ASP A 151 11.72 -14.35 -3.01
C ASP A 151 11.98 -13.22 -2.01
N GLN A 152 11.58 -13.40 -0.74
CA GLN A 152 11.79 -12.41 0.31
C GLN A 152 13.26 -12.10 0.56
N GLU A 153 14.12 -13.12 0.64
CA GLU A 153 15.56 -12.95 0.83
C GLU A 153 16.17 -12.06 -0.26
N ARG A 154 15.82 -12.30 -1.53
CA ARG A 154 16.32 -11.53 -2.67
C ARG A 154 15.78 -10.11 -2.68
N ILE A 155 14.49 -9.93 -2.37
CA ILE A 155 13.86 -8.61 -2.29
C ILE A 155 14.50 -7.80 -1.15
N PHE A 156 14.65 -8.36 0.05
CA PHE A 156 15.30 -7.68 1.16
C PHE A 156 16.74 -7.29 0.85
N LYS A 157 17.51 -8.19 0.21
CA LYS A 157 18.87 -7.86 -0.21
C LYS A 157 18.91 -6.65 -1.13
N ILE A 158 18.00 -6.56 -2.10
CA ILE A 158 17.92 -5.42 -3.01
C ILE A 158 17.50 -4.15 -2.26
N MET A 159 16.54 -4.24 -1.33
CA MET A 159 16.13 -3.10 -0.51
C MET A 159 17.28 -2.58 0.36
N GLN A 160 18.02 -3.45 1.02
CA GLN A 160 19.20 -3.10 1.81
C GLN A 160 20.27 -2.40 0.97
N ASP A 161 20.63 -2.96 -0.20
CA ASP A 161 21.65 -2.40 -1.12
C ASP A 161 21.26 -0.99 -1.59
N ASN A 162 19.96 -0.67 -1.65
CA ASN A 162 19.44 0.62 -2.05
C ASN A 162 19.00 1.51 -0.86
N ARG A 163 19.21 1.05 0.38
CA ARG A 163 18.75 1.74 1.61
C ARG A 163 17.28 2.12 1.55
N THR A 164 16.46 1.25 0.97
CA THR A 164 15.01 1.40 0.90
C THR A 164 14.39 0.65 2.08
N LYS A 165 13.60 1.33 2.89
CA LYS A 165 12.93 0.68 4.02
C LYS A 165 11.76 -0.15 3.52
N PRO A 166 11.63 -1.42 3.96
CA PRO A 166 10.49 -2.25 3.59
C PRO A 166 9.21 -1.80 4.30
N GLU A 167 8.10 -1.68 3.57
CA GLU A 167 6.74 -1.70 4.08
C GLU A 167 6.27 -3.15 4.08
N LEU A 168 6.15 -3.74 5.28
CA LEU A 168 5.97 -5.18 5.50
C LEU A 168 4.49 -5.53 5.47
N GLU A 169 3.98 -5.95 4.33
CA GLU A 169 2.57 -6.25 4.09
C GLU A 169 2.21 -7.64 4.62
N CYS A 170 1.41 -7.67 5.69
CA CYS A 170 0.96 -8.87 6.36
C CYS A 170 -0.53 -9.11 6.11
N TYR A 171 -0.87 -10.06 5.25
CA TYR A 171 -2.23 -10.42 4.86
C TYR A 171 -2.86 -11.48 5.78
N ASP A 172 -2.07 -12.10 6.61
CA ASP A 172 -2.50 -13.12 7.58
C ASP A 172 -1.54 -13.16 8.77
N VAL A 173 -1.99 -13.77 9.87
CA VAL A 173 -1.15 -13.91 11.07
C VAL A 173 0.14 -14.68 10.82
N GLY A 174 0.14 -15.64 9.89
CA GLY A 174 1.33 -16.38 9.48
C GLY A 174 2.43 -15.49 8.91
N HIS A 175 2.07 -14.38 8.27
CA HIS A 175 3.03 -13.40 7.74
C HIS A 175 3.78 -12.65 8.84
N LEU A 176 3.17 -12.46 10.01
CA LEU A 176 3.86 -11.88 11.18
C LEU A 176 4.98 -12.79 11.69
N TYR A 177 4.77 -14.11 11.67
CA TYR A 177 5.83 -15.07 12.03
C TYR A 177 6.95 -15.10 10.98
N ASN A 178 6.63 -14.96 9.69
CA ASN A 178 7.66 -14.81 8.66
C ASN A 178 8.46 -13.52 8.87
N THR A 179 7.80 -12.43 9.24
CA THR A 179 8.46 -11.16 9.61
C THR A 179 9.38 -11.33 10.80
N ALA A 180 8.93 -12.04 11.85
CA ALA A 180 9.75 -12.33 13.02
C ALA A 180 11.02 -13.12 12.65
N TYR A 181 10.91 -14.11 11.77
CA TYR A 181 12.08 -14.84 11.26
C TYR A 181 13.14 -13.91 10.65
N TRP A 182 12.72 -12.95 9.82
CA TRP A 182 13.66 -12.00 9.20
C TRP A 182 14.20 -10.95 10.19
N ALA A 183 13.40 -10.57 11.17
CA ALA A 183 13.84 -9.71 12.27
C ALA A 183 14.92 -10.39 13.11
N ASP A 184 14.72 -11.66 13.51
CA ASP A 184 15.68 -12.48 14.26
C ASP A 184 17.01 -12.70 13.49
N LYS A 185 16.94 -12.71 12.15
CA LYS A 185 18.13 -12.79 11.29
C LYS A 185 18.85 -11.44 11.10
N GLY A 186 18.31 -10.35 11.64
CA GLY A 186 18.86 -9.00 11.46
C GLY A 186 18.77 -8.48 10.02
N VAL A 187 17.78 -8.99 9.24
CA VAL A 187 17.57 -8.60 7.84
C VAL A 187 16.76 -7.31 7.74
N ILE A 188 15.89 -7.07 8.70
CA ILE A 188 15.05 -5.87 8.77
C ILE A 188 15.35 -5.06 10.02
N ASP A 189 15.44 -3.72 9.86
CA ASP A 189 15.83 -2.81 10.93
C ASP A 189 14.61 -2.21 11.67
N SER A 190 14.72 -2.15 13.01
CA SER A 190 13.74 -1.45 13.87
C SER A 190 13.78 0.09 13.66
N PRO A 191 12.61 0.76 13.75
CA PRO A 191 11.29 0.18 13.89
C PRO A 191 10.83 -0.53 12.61
N PHE A 192 10.26 -1.73 12.72
CA PHE A 192 9.62 -2.40 11.59
C PHE A 192 8.38 -1.60 11.19
N TRP A 193 8.14 -1.43 9.88
CA TRP A 193 6.93 -0.80 9.39
C TRP A 193 5.96 -1.87 8.90
N LEU A 194 5.06 -2.30 9.78
CA LEU A 194 4.06 -3.34 9.49
C LEU A 194 2.81 -2.75 8.88
N GLN A 195 2.28 -3.39 7.85
CA GLN A 195 0.97 -3.10 7.30
C GLN A 195 0.06 -4.31 7.46
N LEU A 196 -0.95 -4.21 8.34
CA LEU A 196 -1.93 -5.26 8.59
C LEU A 196 -3.06 -5.15 7.57
N ILE A 197 -3.09 -6.08 6.61
CA ILE A 197 -4.02 -6.06 5.48
C ILE A 197 -5.16 -7.03 5.71
N LEU A 198 -6.40 -6.54 5.64
CA LEU A 198 -7.60 -7.33 5.89
C LEU A 198 -8.60 -7.19 4.74
N GLY A 199 -9.12 -8.31 4.26
CA GLY A 199 -10.26 -8.33 3.33
C GLY A 199 -9.95 -8.78 1.91
N ILE A 200 -8.69 -9.08 1.58
CA ILE A 200 -8.38 -9.76 0.31
C ILE A 200 -8.86 -11.20 0.40
N MET A 201 -9.53 -11.69 -0.63
CA MET A 201 -9.95 -13.09 -0.71
C MET A 201 -8.73 -14.01 -0.78
N GLY A 202 -8.65 -14.94 0.15
CA GLY A 202 -7.48 -15.80 0.34
C GLY A 202 -6.61 -15.40 1.54
N ALA A 203 -6.98 -14.31 2.24
CA ALA A 203 -6.31 -13.78 3.42
C ALA A 203 -7.30 -13.57 4.58
N ILE A 204 -6.81 -12.99 5.69
CA ILE A 204 -7.66 -12.72 6.86
C ILE A 204 -8.77 -11.70 6.53
N GLN A 205 -9.97 -11.98 7.01
CA GLN A 205 -11.14 -11.15 6.68
C GLN A 205 -11.25 -9.90 7.57
N PRO A 206 -11.90 -8.81 7.09
CA PRO A 206 -11.93 -7.53 7.78
C PRO A 206 -12.96 -7.55 8.91
N SER A 207 -12.48 -7.74 10.13
CA SER A 207 -13.25 -7.58 11.37
C SER A 207 -12.38 -6.97 12.46
N VAL A 208 -13.02 -6.40 13.48
CA VAL A 208 -12.30 -5.86 14.64
C VAL A 208 -11.55 -6.96 15.38
N GLU A 209 -12.14 -8.14 15.52
CA GLU A 209 -11.54 -9.29 16.19
C GLU A 209 -10.27 -9.74 15.49
N ASN A 210 -10.29 -9.80 14.15
CA ASN A 210 -9.11 -10.19 13.36
C ASN A 210 -8.01 -9.13 13.43
N LEU A 211 -8.36 -7.84 13.40
CA LEU A 211 -7.39 -6.76 13.60
C LEU A 211 -6.74 -6.85 14.98
N VAL A 212 -7.53 -7.01 16.05
CA VAL A 212 -7.05 -7.18 17.42
C VAL A 212 -6.17 -8.42 17.54
N PHE A 213 -6.55 -9.53 16.89
CA PHE A 213 -5.76 -10.76 16.87
C PHE A 213 -4.39 -10.56 16.23
N MET A 214 -4.33 -9.96 15.04
CA MET A 214 -3.07 -9.64 14.37
C MET A 214 -2.21 -8.69 15.20
N LYS A 215 -2.80 -7.62 15.75
CA LYS A 215 -2.11 -6.63 16.58
C LYS A 215 -1.53 -7.27 17.84
N ASN A 216 -2.30 -8.08 18.55
CA ASN A 216 -1.84 -8.80 19.75
C ASN A 216 -0.70 -9.78 19.43
N THR A 217 -0.74 -10.40 18.25
CA THR A 217 0.35 -11.28 17.78
C THR A 217 1.60 -10.47 17.48
N ALA A 218 1.47 -9.33 16.82
CA ALA A 218 2.59 -8.43 16.56
C ALA A 218 3.22 -7.91 17.87
N ASP A 219 2.41 -7.55 18.87
CA ASP A 219 2.91 -7.14 20.20
C ASP A 219 3.75 -8.22 20.87
N LYS A 220 3.31 -9.48 20.78
CA LYS A 220 4.05 -10.62 21.36
C LYS A 220 5.37 -10.89 20.65
N LEU A 221 5.40 -10.70 19.31
CA LEU A 221 6.57 -10.99 18.49
C LEU A 221 7.60 -9.86 18.50
N PHE A 222 7.16 -8.60 18.49
CA PHE A 222 8.02 -7.45 18.24
C PHE A 222 8.12 -6.46 19.39
N GLY A 223 7.27 -6.56 20.41
CA GLY A 223 7.28 -5.66 21.57
C GLY A 223 7.10 -4.19 21.15
N LYS A 224 8.17 -3.40 21.28
CA LYS A 224 8.19 -1.97 20.93
C LYS A 224 8.99 -1.67 19.65
N ASP A 225 9.51 -2.70 18.98
CA ASP A 225 10.40 -2.54 17.84
C ASP A 225 9.69 -2.31 16.51
N TYR A 226 8.38 -1.99 16.54
CA TYR A 226 7.61 -1.77 15.34
C TYR A 226 6.63 -0.61 15.44
N LEU A 227 6.30 -0.06 14.29
CA LEU A 227 5.14 0.76 14.01
C LEU A 227 4.24 0.00 13.04
N TRP A 228 2.94 0.25 13.10
CA TRP A 228 2.00 -0.48 12.28
C TRP A 228 0.92 0.42 11.70
N SER A 229 0.42 0.04 10.56
CA SER A 229 -0.78 0.60 9.95
C SER A 229 -1.79 -0.51 9.66
N VAL A 230 -3.05 -0.12 9.49
CA VAL A 230 -4.10 -1.01 9.02
C VAL A 230 -4.54 -0.60 7.63
N LEU A 231 -4.70 -1.62 6.75
CA LEU A 231 -5.25 -1.53 5.41
C LEU A 231 -6.44 -2.47 5.30
N PRO A 232 -7.66 -2.01 5.52
CA PRO A 232 -8.86 -2.79 5.28
C PRO A 232 -9.38 -2.51 3.87
N THR A 233 -9.76 -3.55 3.13
CA THR A 233 -10.27 -3.36 1.76
C THR A 233 -11.76 -3.05 1.70
N GLY A 234 -12.16 -2.31 0.67
CA GLY A 234 -13.53 -2.00 0.33
C GLY A 234 -14.27 -1.22 1.43
N ARG A 235 -15.54 -1.56 1.66
CA ARG A 235 -16.43 -0.85 2.62
C ARG A 235 -15.91 -0.78 4.08
N HIS A 236 -14.92 -1.58 4.41
CA HIS A 236 -14.36 -1.67 5.77
C HIS A 236 -13.25 -0.65 6.02
N GLU A 237 -12.76 0.02 4.98
CA GLU A 237 -11.59 0.91 5.04
C GLU A 237 -11.69 1.94 6.16
N PHE A 238 -12.62 2.87 6.10
CA PHE A 238 -12.73 3.93 7.11
C PHE A 238 -13.02 3.40 8.52
N ASN A 239 -13.88 2.39 8.62
CA ASN A 239 -14.29 1.85 9.92
C ASN A 239 -13.10 1.19 10.64
N LEU A 240 -12.36 0.31 9.98
CA LEU A 240 -11.23 -0.36 10.60
C LEU A 240 -10.00 0.54 10.71
N CYS A 241 -9.81 1.51 9.81
CA CYS A 241 -8.80 2.56 9.98
C CYS A 241 -9.07 3.38 11.25
N THR A 242 -10.35 3.72 11.52
CA THR A 242 -10.74 4.40 12.77
C THR A 242 -10.40 3.55 14.00
N VAL A 243 -10.74 2.25 13.97
CA VAL A 243 -10.37 1.33 15.06
C VAL A 243 -8.85 1.23 15.21
N GLY A 244 -8.12 1.12 14.10
CA GLY A 244 -6.66 1.07 14.11
C GLY A 244 -6.02 2.31 14.74
N ALA A 245 -6.53 3.50 14.42
CA ALA A 245 -6.08 4.77 15.01
C ALA A 245 -6.35 4.82 16.54
N ILE A 246 -7.54 4.41 16.98
CA ILE A 246 -7.89 4.30 18.41
C ILE A 246 -6.95 3.33 19.14
N MET A 247 -6.50 2.27 18.48
CA MET A 247 -5.56 1.29 19.02
C MET A 247 -4.09 1.77 18.99
N GLY A 248 -3.82 3.02 18.58
CA GLY A 248 -2.47 3.60 18.49
C GLY A 248 -1.71 3.20 17.23
N GLY A 249 -2.41 2.76 16.21
CA GLY A 249 -1.87 2.45 14.87
C GLY A 249 -1.97 3.62 13.91
N ASN A 250 -1.43 3.41 12.73
CA ASN A 250 -1.51 4.29 11.58
C ASN A 250 -2.50 3.74 10.56
N VAL A 251 -2.77 4.48 9.50
CA VAL A 251 -3.82 4.13 8.53
C VAL A 251 -3.32 4.19 7.09
N ARG A 252 -3.82 3.27 6.27
CA ARG A 252 -3.72 3.35 4.82
C ARG A 252 -5.11 3.40 4.22
N ILE A 253 -5.31 4.35 3.31
CA ILE A 253 -6.55 4.58 2.57
C ILE A 253 -6.26 4.88 1.11
N GLY A 254 -7.27 4.84 0.26
CA GLY A 254 -7.16 5.28 -1.11
C GLY A 254 -7.85 4.38 -2.12
N MET A 255 -7.87 4.84 -3.38
CA MET A 255 -8.60 4.18 -4.46
C MET A 255 -8.02 2.81 -4.87
N GLU A 256 -6.81 2.49 -4.42
CA GLU A 256 -6.27 1.13 -4.57
C GLU A 256 -7.05 0.13 -3.73
N ASP A 257 -7.44 0.51 -2.51
CA ASP A 257 -8.00 -0.39 -1.51
C ASP A 257 -9.53 -0.32 -1.46
N ASN A 258 -10.12 0.83 -1.81
CA ASN A 258 -11.56 1.09 -1.80
C ASN A 258 -11.95 2.19 -2.78
N LEU A 259 -13.01 2.00 -3.54
CA LEU A 259 -13.54 3.01 -4.49
C LEU A 259 -14.63 3.90 -3.91
N TYR A 260 -15.09 3.66 -2.68
CA TYR A 260 -16.27 4.34 -2.11
C TYR A 260 -15.91 5.25 -0.96
N LEU A 261 -16.32 6.50 -1.04
CA LEU A 261 -16.23 7.45 0.08
C LEU A 261 -17.25 7.15 1.18
N SER A 262 -18.42 6.67 0.79
CA SER A 262 -19.50 6.23 1.69
C SER A 262 -20.42 5.24 0.98
N LYS A 263 -21.40 4.68 1.71
CA LYS A 263 -22.36 3.75 1.12
C LYS A 263 -23.01 4.36 -0.13
N TRP A 264 -22.86 3.69 -1.28
CA TRP A 264 -23.39 4.07 -2.60
C TRP A 264 -22.80 5.34 -3.23
N ARG A 265 -21.76 5.92 -2.64
CA ARG A 265 -21.06 7.09 -3.19
C ARG A 265 -19.62 6.74 -3.50
N LEU A 266 -19.26 6.72 -4.78
CA LEU A 266 -17.86 6.61 -5.21
C LEU A 266 -17.06 7.81 -4.71
N ALA A 267 -15.82 7.59 -4.34
CA ALA A 267 -14.84 8.65 -4.17
C ALA A 267 -14.49 9.22 -5.54
N LYS A 268 -14.38 10.55 -5.62
CA LYS A 268 -14.01 11.25 -6.86
C LYS A 268 -12.51 11.51 -6.97
N SER A 269 -11.80 11.44 -5.84
CA SER A 269 -10.35 11.60 -5.75
C SER A 269 -9.80 10.93 -4.49
N ASN A 270 -8.51 10.64 -4.48
CA ASN A 270 -7.81 10.21 -3.29
C ASN A 270 -7.77 11.29 -2.20
N SER A 271 -7.68 12.57 -2.60
CA SER A 271 -7.71 13.68 -1.64
C SER A 271 -9.02 13.72 -0.83
N GLU A 272 -10.18 13.43 -1.46
CA GLU A 272 -11.48 13.35 -0.76
C GLU A 272 -11.49 12.26 0.31
N MET A 273 -10.82 11.14 0.05
CA MET A 273 -10.67 10.05 1.01
C MET A 273 -9.74 10.43 2.16
N VAL A 274 -8.61 11.08 1.85
CA VAL A 274 -7.68 11.59 2.86
C VAL A 274 -8.33 12.64 3.74
N GLU A 275 -9.03 13.61 3.16
CA GLU A 275 -9.76 14.65 3.90
C GLU A 275 -10.77 14.05 4.88
N LYS A 276 -11.51 13.04 4.45
CA LYS A 276 -12.44 12.31 5.32
C LYS A 276 -11.71 11.64 6.49
N MET A 277 -10.56 10.99 6.25
CA MET A 277 -9.80 10.36 7.32
C MET A 277 -9.21 11.40 8.29
N VAL A 278 -8.68 12.50 7.77
CA VAL A 278 -8.19 13.63 8.59
C VAL A 278 -9.31 14.17 9.48
N HIS A 279 -10.53 14.32 8.95
CA HIS A 279 -11.69 14.74 9.75
C HIS A 279 -12.00 13.75 10.86
N ILE A 280 -12.03 12.44 10.56
CA ILE A 280 -12.25 11.40 11.57
C ILE A 280 -11.17 11.44 12.66
N LEU A 281 -9.90 11.59 12.30
CA LEU A 281 -8.80 11.68 13.28
C LEU A 281 -8.96 12.91 14.18
N LYS A 282 -9.34 14.06 13.65
CA LYS A 282 -9.58 15.28 14.43
C LYS A 282 -10.71 15.13 15.44
N GLU A 283 -11.78 14.42 15.10
CA GLU A 283 -12.88 14.13 16.01
C GLU A 283 -12.47 13.16 17.16
N LEU A 284 -11.30 12.53 17.04
CA LEU A 284 -10.69 11.66 18.05
C LEU A 284 -9.52 12.34 18.77
N ASP A 285 -9.33 13.65 18.62
CA ASP A 285 -8.17 14.40 19.13
C ASP A 285 -6.82 13.85 18.64
N LEU A 286 -6.81 13.29 17.40
CA LEU A 286 -5.62 12.80 16.72
C LEU A 286 -5.26 13.69 15.53
N GLU A 287 -3.97 13.78 15.21
CA GLU A 287 -3.48 14.60 14.10
C GLU A 287 -2.70 13.77 13.08
N PRO A 288 -2.83 14.05 11.78
CA PRO A 288 -1.94 13.45 10.78
C PRO A 288 -0.50 13.91 10.98
N THR A 289 0.46 13.02 10.71
CA THR A 289 1.88 13.37 10.66
C THR A 289 2.22 14.16 9.41
N SER A 290 3.18 15.07 9.50
CA SER A 290 3.88 15.60 8.34
C SER A 290 4.83 14.55 7.73
N PRO A 291 5.27 14.71 6.46
CA PRO A 291 6.29 13.84 5.89
C PRO A 291 7.60 13.81 6.70
N GLN A 292 8.02 14.94 7.30
CA GLN A 292 9.22 15.01 8.15
C GLN A 292 9.06 14.19 9.43
N GLU A 293 7.91 14.31 10.12
CA GLU A 293 7.62 13.51 11.31
C GLU A 293 7.60 12.01 10.97
N THR A 294 6.98 11.64 9.84
CA THR A 294 6.96 10.25 9.37
C THR A 294 8.36 9.72 9.06
N ARG A 295 9.23 10.53 8.39
CA ARG A 295 10.63 10.15 8.16
C ARG A 295 11.37 9.90 9.47
N ALA A 296 11.17 10.76 10.46
CA ALA A 296 11.77 10.59 11.78
C ALA A 296 11.27 9.32 12.49
N MET A 297 9.95 9.10 12.52
CA MET A 297 9.32 7.93 13.14
C MET A 297 9.80 6.61 12.51
N LEU A 298 9.87 6.55 11.18
CA LEU A 298 10.26 5.36 10.43
C LEU A 298 11.77 5.25 10.19
N LYS A 299 12.57 6.26 10.60
CA LYS A 299 14.01 6.34 10.34
C LYS A 299 14.35 6.21 8.85
N LEU A 300 13.64 6.93 8.00
CA LEU A 300 13.86 6.90 6.55
C LEU A 300 15.13 7.65 6.17
N LYS A 301 15.68 7.30 5.00
CA LYS A 301 16.95 7.87 4.51
C LYS A 301 16.87 9.34 4.06
N GLY A 302 15.64 9.84 3.83
CA GLY A 302 15.41 11.19 3.32
C GLY A 302 15.26 11.26 1.80
N LYS A 303 14.45 12.23 1.38
CA LYS A 303 14.07 12.48 0.00
C LYS A 303 15.30 12.70 -0.92
N GLU A 304 16.33 13.38 -0.41
CA GLU A 304 17.56 13.73 -1.11
C GLU A 304 18.46 12.52 -1.46
N LYS A 305 18.18 11.34 -0.88
CA LYS A 305 18.90 10.09 -1.17
C LYS A 305 18.14 9.16 -2.11
N THR A 306 17.08 9.65 -2.74
CA THR A 306 16.33 8.98 -3.80
C THR A 306 16.90 9.33 -5.17
N SER A 307 16.53 8.60 -6.22
CA SER A 307 17.03 8.77 -7.59
C SER A 307 15.88 8.96 -8.59
N TYR A 308 14.95 9.85 -8.26
CA TYR A 308 13.83 10.17 -9.18
C TYR A 308 14.20 11.19 -10.26
N VAL A 309 15.28 11.92 -10.08
CA VAL A 309 15.77 12.96 -10.99
C VAL A 309 16.98 12.47 -11.74
#